data_fe30bb737b1478fdaeaccca173cafe80
#
_entry.id   fe30bb737b1478fdaeaccca173cafe80
#
_cell.length_a   1.000
_cell.length_b   1.000
_cell.length_c   1.000
_cell.angle_alpha   90.00
_cell.angle_beta   90.00
_cell.angle_gamma   90.00
#
_symmetry.space_group_name_H-M   'P 1'
#
loop_
_entity.id
_entity.type
_entity.pdbx_description
1 polymer ?
#
loop_
_entity_poly.entity_id
_entity_poly.type
_entity_poly.pdbx_seq_one_letter_code
_entity_poly.pdbx_strand_id
1 'polypeptide(L)'
;MNSGKINQQFGLSHLTNSIFSTLNVADTTDYLALKQANMRECLILIDGMGQDAVNKYGDQFPIFEELKNVRTIYTNFPSTTATSLSTLGTGVLPGVHGMLGYTVRVPRSDNRLLNALKWDERVDPVMWQKVPTLFERAVLTGVSVTHVAAKRYEGSGFTQAALRGAKYVGANGIEEMVTAISSALVAQPSFVYTYLNTLDSAGHSDGVGSDKWLTALAQISEFITKVKESVPTGTRIWITSDHGMVNSTKQIILGQDNDLLENVLLIGGEPRARHIYINEGAQEETVAKWRQFLGNSAKVLSKSEAIADGLFGPVVSEDASERMGDLIAIANDDLIIIDPARVKEESSMVGHHGGVTDIDVEIPLLLT
;
A
#
# COMPACT_ATOMS: atom_id res chain seq x y z
N MET A 1 12.94 11.92 -6.41
CA MET A 1 12.13 12.89 -5.62
C MET A 1 12.73 13.12 -4.23
N ASN A 2 12.47 14.27 -3.62
CA ASN A 2 12.88 14.50 -2.23
C ASN A 2 11.89 13.73 -1.33
N SER A 3 12.35 12.72 -0.58
CA SER A 3 11.52 11.84 0.27
C SER A 3 10.58 12.59 1.23
N GLY A 4 10.94 13.82 1.62
CA GLY A 4 10.09 14.69 2.42
C GLY A 4 8.84 15.25 1.71
N LYS A 5 8.73 15.13 0.39
CA LYS A 5 7.55 15.61 -0.34
C LYS A 5 6.37 14.63 -0.32
N ILE A 6 6.61 13.32 -0.16
CA ILE A 6 5.56 12.31 -0.23
C ILE A 6 4.47 12.55 0.84
N ASN A 7 4.89 12.86 2.07
CA ASN A 7 3.96 13.09 3.18
C ASN A 7 3.37 14.52 3.24
N GLN A 8 3.80 15.41 2.34
CA GLN A 8 3.25 16.77 2.20
C GLN A 8 2.16 16.87 1.14
N GLN A 9 1.97 15.81 0.35
CA GLN A 9 0.96 15.73 -0.70
C GLN A 9 -0.31 15.06 -0.18
N PHE A 10 -1.41 15.23 -0.89
CA PHE A 10 -2.63 14.48 -0.60
C PHE A 10 -2.41 12.99 -0.89
N GLY A 11 -2.75 12.14 0.07
CA GLY A 11 -2.53 10.69 -0.03
C GLY A 11 -3.72 9.89 0.48
N LEU A 12 -3.52 8.58 0.62
CA LEU A 12 -4.56 7.64 1.03
C LEU A 12 -5.19 7.97 2.38
N SER A 13 -4.42 8.45 3.36
CA SER A 13 -4.96 8.90 4.64
C SER A 13 -5.91 10.08 4.49
N HIS A 14 -5.60 11.03 3.61
CA HIS A 14 -6.45 12.18 3.30
C HIS A 14 -7.73 11.76 2.56
N LEU A 15 -7.61 10.80 1.63
CA LEU A 15 -8.75 10.28 0.86
C LEU A 15 -9.79 9.65 1.79
N THR A 16 -9.39 8.70 2.62
CA THR A 16 -10.34 7.99 3.48
C THR A 16 -10.92 8.88 4.58
N ASN A 17 -10.12 9.78 5.18
CA ASN A 17 -10.66 10.79 6.09
C ASN A 17 -11.70 11.68 5.40
N SER A 18 -11.45 12.13 4.16
CA SER A 18 -12.39 12.97 3.41
C SER A 18 -13.68 12.23 3.10
N ILE A 19 -13.61 10.98 2.63
CA ILE A 19 -14.80 10.16 2.37
C ILE A 19 -15.62 9.96 3.65
N PHE A 20 -14.99 9.60 4.76
CA PHE A 20 -15.70 9.38 6.02
C PHE A 20 -16.25 10.68 6.62
N SER A 21 -15.60 11.81 6.37
CA SER A 21 -16.14 13.12 6.73
C SER A 21 -17.46 13.42 6.00
N THR A 22 -17.63 13.01 4.74
CA THR A 22 -18.91 13.17 4.01
C THR A 22 -20.02 12.26 4.56
N LEU A 23 -19.67 11.20 5.27
CA LEU A 23 -20.59 10.30 5.99
C LEU A 23 -20.81 10.71 7.46
N ASN A 24 -20.30 11.89 7.86
CA ASN A 24 -20.38 12.44 9.22
C ASN A 24 -19.74 11.54 10.30
N VAL A 25 -18.68 10.81 9.96
CA VAL A 25 -17.90 10.05 10.94
C VAL A 25 -17.11 11.02 11.82
N ALA A 26 -17.22 10.87 13.14
CA ALA A 26 -16.53 11.73 14.10
C ALA A 26 -15.01 11.72 13.94
N ASP A 27 -14.37 12.86 14.24
CA ASP A 27 -12.92 13.09 14.16
C ASP A 27 -12.30 12.82 12.78
N THR A 28 -13.09 12.96 11.71
CA THR A 28 -12.59 12.93 10.32
C THR A 28 -12.59 14.34 9.75
N THR A 29 -11.67 14.60 8.81
CA THR A 29 -11.51 15.91 8.16
C THR A 29 -11.59 15.74 6.65
N ASP A 30 -12.35 16.62 5.99
CA ASP A 30 -12.42 16.68 4.53
C ASP A 30 -11.20 17.42 3.94
N TYR A 31 -10.07 16.76 3.88
CA TYR A 31 -8.83 17.30 3.30
C TYR A 31 -8.93 17.56 1.79
N LEU A 32 -9.73 16.78 1.08
CA LEU A 32 -9.86 16.86 -0.38
C LEU A 32 -10.93 17.85 -0.83
N ALA A 33 -11.62 18.48 0.11
CA ALA A 33 -12.72 19.41 -0.14
C ALA A 33 -13.84 18.79 -1.01
N LEU A 34 -14.24 17.56 -0.68
CA LEU A 34 -15.32 16.82 -1.36
C LEU A 34 -16.67 17.49 -1.15
N LYS A 35 -16.85 18.23 -0.06
CA LYS A 35 -17.88 19.21 0.33
C LYS A 35 -19.33 18.72 0.35
N GLN A 36 -19.66 17.69 -0.40
CA GLN A 36 -21.02 17.20 -0.51
C GLN A 36 -21.21 15.98 0.38
N ALA A 37 -22.07 16.11 1.38
CA ALA A 37 -22.53 14.95 2.14
C ALA A 37 -23.14 13.91 1.17
N ASN A 38 -22.82 12.66 1.37
CA ASN A 38 -23.37 11.56 0.61
C ASN A 38 -23.77 10.42 1.54
N MET A 39 -24.72 9.61 1.10
CA MET A 39 -25.24 8.51 1.93
C MET A 39 -24.69 7.16 1.50
N ARG A 40 -24.05 7.07 0.35
CA ARG A 40 -23.46 5.83 -0.20
C ARG A 40 -22.13 6.11 -0.85
N GLU A 41 -21.08 5.54 -0.27
CA GLU A 41 -19.72 5.65 -0.76
C GLU A 41 -19.17 4.28 -1.10
N CYS A 42 -18.58 4.13 -2.26
CA CYS A 42 -17.87 2.92 -2.68
C CYS A 42 -16.42 3.28 -3.02
N LEU A 43 -15.46 2.61 -2.43
CA LEU A 43 -14.04 2.76 -2.73
C LEU A 43 -13.52 1.48 -3.36
N ILE A 44 -13.16 1.55 -4.63
CA ILE A 44 -12.51 0.47 -5.37
C ILE A 44 -11.00 0.73 -5.34
N LEU A 45 -10.25 -0.16 -4.72
CA LEU A 45 -8.80 -0.13 -4.74
C LEU A 45 -8.27 -1.21 -5.66
N ILE A 46 -7.49 -0.79 -6.64
CA ILE A 46 -6.85 -1.64 -7.64
C ILE A 46 -5.36 -1.66 -7.33
N ASP A 47 -4.88 -2.81 -6.84
CA ASP A 47 -3.49 -3.01 -6.45
C ASP A 47 -2.54 -2.81 -7.63
N GLY A 48 -1.50 -1.99 -7.42
CA GLY A 48 -0.45 -1.75 -8.41
C GLY A 48 -0.85 -0.88 -9.61
N MET A 49 -2.03 -0.23 -9.60
CA MET A 49 -2.48 0.65 -10.68
C MET A 49 -1.96 2.09 -10.50
N GLY A 50 -0.67 2.32 -10.69
CA GLY A 50 -0.09 3.67 -10.60
C GLY A 50 -0.65 4.65 -11.64
N GLN A 51 -0.46 5.95 -11.38
CA GLN A 51 -0.89 7.02 -12.29
C GLN A 51 -0.24 6.89 -13.69
N ASP A 52 1.04 6.50 -13.75
CA ASP A 52 1.76 6.27 -15.01
C ASP A 52 1.08 5.19 -15.86
N ALA A 53 0.61 4.11 -15.24
CA ALA A 53 -0.10 3.03 -15.91
C ALA A 53 -1.45 3.50 -16.51
N VAL A 54 -2.21 4.30 -15.75
CA VAL A 54 -3.47 4.88 -16.24
C VAL A 54 -3.21 5.85 -17.41
N ASN A 55 -2.17 6.67 -17.32
CA ASN A 55 -1.80 7.61 -18.38
C ASN A 55 -1.37 6.92 -19.68
N LYS A 56 -0.70 5.76 -19.58
CA LYS A 56 -0.19 5.02 -20.76
C LYS A 56 -1.21 4.10 -21.42
N TYR A 57 -2.09 3.51 -20.62
CA TYR A 57 -2.94 2.39 -21.09
C TYR A 57 -4.43 2.64 -20.88
N GLY A 58 -4.82 3.68 -20.13
CA GLY A 58 -6.22 3.93 -19.79
C GLY A 58 -7.10 4.20 -21.01
N ASP A 59 -6.58 4.90 -22.02
CA ASP A 59 -7.29 5.22 -23.27
C ASP A 59 -7.71 4.00 -24.10
N GLN A 60 -7.12 2.82 -23.83
CA GLN A 60 -7.52 1.56 -24.46
C GLN A 60 -8.84 1.00 -23.90
N PHE A 61 -9.36 1.57 -22.82
CA PHE A 61 -10.55 1.07 -22.13
C PHE A 61 -11.55 2.20 -21.89
N PRO A 62 -12.72 2.17 -22.54
CA PRO A 62 -13.69 3.28 -22.53
C PRO A 62 -14.10 3.76 -21.15
N ILE A 63 -14.15 2.88 -20.14
CA ILE A 63 -14.53 3.27 -18.79
C ILE A 63 -13.60 4.34 -18.21
N PHE A 64 -12.28 4.29 -18.50
CA PHE A 64 -11.35 5.29 -17.97
C PHE A 64 -11.52 6.67 -18.60
N GLU A 65 -12.06 6.76 -19.83
CA GLU A 65 -12.43 8.04 -20.44
C GLU A 65 -13.68 8.64 -19.79
N GLU A 66 -14.62 7.79 -19.33
CA GLU A 66 -15.84 8.21 -18.66
C GLU A 66 -15.61 8.65 -17.19
N LEU A 67 -14.53 8.18 -16.57
CA LEU A 67 -14.20 8.52 -15.18
C LEU A 67 -13.61 9.91 -15.09
N LYS A 68 -14.15 10.71 -14.17
CA LYS A 68 -13.54 12.00 -13.86
C LYS A 68 -12.22 11.78 -13.13
N ASN A 69 -11.12 12.18 -13.74
CA ASN A 69 -9.84 12.31 -13.00
C ASN A 69 -9.96 13.50 -12.03
N VAL A 70 -10.05 13.20 -10.74
CA VAL A 70 -10.18 14.22 -9.69
C VAL A 70 -8.83 14.88 -9.45
N ARG A 71 -7.80 14.06 -9.25
CA ARG A 71 -6.38 14.44 -9.10
C ARG A 71 -5.47 13.22 -9.00
N THR A 72 -4.18 13.43 -9.16
CA THR A 72 -3.17 12.50 -8.68
C THR A 72 -3.04 12.66 -7.16
N ILE A 73 -3.04 11.55 -6.44
CA ILE A 73 -2.71 11.48 -5.02
C ILE A 73 -1.48 10.58 -4.83
N TYR A 74 -0.98 10.49 -3.60
CA TYR A 74 0.29 9.82 -3.33
C TYR A 74 0.10 8.70 -2.32
N THR A 75 0.82 7.60 -2.53
CA THR A 75 1.01 6.61 -1.48
C THR A 75 2.16 7.02 -0.57
N ASN A 76 2.30 6.34 0.58
CA ASN A 76 3.34 6.62 1.56
C ASN A 76 4.52 5.67 1.37
N PHE A 77 5.66 5.99 2.00
CA PHE A 77 6.81 5.09 2.03
C PHE A 77 6.69 4.03 3.13
N PRO A 78 7.08 2.79 2.84
CA PRO A 78 7.32 2.24 1.49
C PRO A 78 6.01 2.12 0.70
N SER A 79 6.10 2.30 -0.63
CA SER A 79 4.96 2.20 -1.55
C SER A 79 4.59 0.73 -1.78
N THR A 80 3.99 0.12 -0.78
CA THR A 80 3.66 -1.31 -0.73
C THR A 80 2.29 -1.54 -0.12
N THR A 81 1.61 -2.59 -0.56
CA THR A 81 0.24 -2.94 -0.14
C THR A 81 0.06 -2.89 1.38
N ALA A 82 0.98 -3.48 2.15
CA ALA A 82 0.86 -3.55 3.60
C ALA A 82 0.82 -2.16 4.26
N THR A 83 1.69 -1.25 3.84
CA THR A 83 1.76 0.12 4.35
C THR A 83 0.58 0.95 3.87
N SER A 84 0.29 0.88 2.58
CA SER A 84 -0.75 1.69 1.93
C SER A 84 -2.16 1.35 2.41
N LEU A 85 -2.51 0.06 2.51
CA LEU A 85 -3.82 -0.35 3.01
C LEU A 85 -3.98 -0.09 4.51
N SER A 86 -2.87 -0.12 5.28
CA SER A 86 -2.92 0.29 6.69
C SER A 86 -3.14 1.79 6.83
N THR A 87 -2.51 2.60 5.98
CA THR A 87 -2.74 4.04 5.89
C THR A 87 -4.19 4.36 5.52
N LEU A 88 -4.73 3.64 4.52
CA LEU A 88 -6.12 3.77 4.09
C LEU A 88 -7.10 3.39 5.22
N GLY A 89 -6.88 2.26 5.86
CA GLY A 89 -7.80 1.75 6.88
C GLY A 89 -7.78 2.53 8.19
N THR A 90 -6.63 3.08 8.59
CA THR A 90 -6.48 3.84 9.85
C THR A 90 -6.65 5.35 9.66
N GLY A 91 -6.42 5.86 8.45
CA GLY A 91 -6.42 7.30 8.16
C GLY A 91 -5.22 8.06 8.71
N VAL A 92 -4.16 7.36 9.17
CA VAL A 92 -2.91 7.95 9.67
C VAL A 92 -1.70 7.45 8.91
N LEU A 93 -0.54 8.09 9.12
CA LEU A 93 0.70 7.80 8.38
C LEU A 93 1.48 6.61 8.97
N PRO A 94 2.39 6.00 8.20
CA PRO A 94 3.12 4.77 8.57
C PRO A 94 3.83 4.83 9.92
N GLY A 95 4.46 5.95 10.26
CA GLY A 95 5.12 6.14 11.55
C GLY A 95 4.17 6.03 12.75
N VAL A 96 2.88 6.28 12.56
CA VAL A 96 1.86 6.18 13.62
C VAL A 96 1.27 4.77 13.69
N HIS A 97 0.83 4.20 12.55
CA HIS A 97 0.22 2.88 12.56
C HIS A 97 1.23 1.71 12.60
N GLY A 98 2.52 1.96 12.34
CA GLY A 98 3.60 1.01 12.51
C GLY A 98 3.67 -0.16 11.51
N MET A 99 2.93 -0.10 10.40
CA MET A 99 3.08 -1.04 9.27
C MET A 99 4.08 -0.43 8.28
N LEU A 100 5.33 -0.88 8.35
CA LEU A 100 6.48 -0.19 7.75
C LEU A 100 7.05 -0.91 6.53
N GLY A 101 6.34 -1.88 5.96
CA GLY A 101 6.78 -2.63 4.79
C GLY A 101 6.22 -4.05 4.72
N TYR A 102 6.61 -4.78 3.69
CA TYR A 102 6.22 -6.16 3.46
C TYR A 102 6.74 -7.10 4.55
N THR A 103 8.01 -6.94 4.94
CA THR A 103 8.62 -7.68 6.05
C THR A 103 9.36 -6.74 6.99
N VAL A 104 9.07 -6.84 8.29
CA VAL A 104 9.76 -6.04 9.33
C VAL A 104 10.05 -6.90 10.55
N ARG A 105 11.09 -6.52 11.32
CA ARG A 105 11.47 -7.24 12.54
C ARG A 105 10.34 -7.22 13.57
N VAL A 106 10.12 -8.38 14.18
CA VAL A 106 9.31 -8.48 15.39
C VAL A 106 10.21 -8.13 16.59
N PRO A 107 9.95 -7.01 17.27
CA PRO A 107 10.77 -6.62 18.41
C PRO A 107 10.80 -7.70 19.51
N ARG A 108 11.92 -7.80 20.24
CA ARG A 108 12.10 -8.73 21.37
C ARG A 108 11.85 -10.20 20.98
N SER A 109 12.16 -10.56 19.76
CA SER A 109 12.12 -11.94 19.25
C SER A 109 13.51 -12.34 18.75
N ASP A 110 13.77 -13.63 18.59
CA ASP A 110 15.03 -14.15 18.06
C ASP A 110 15.18 -13.84 16.57
N ASN A 111 15.38 -12.55 16.22
CA ASN A 111 15.54 -12.04 14.85
C ASN A 111 14.45 -12.48 13.86
N ARG A 112 13.22 -12.54 14.34
CA ARG A 112 12.07 -12.90 13.53
C ARG A 112 11.58 -11.73 12.69
N LEU A 113 11.24 -11.99 11.41
CA LEU A 113 10.50 -11.06 10.57
C LEU A 113 9.01 -11.42 10.57
N LEU A 114 8.17 -10.44 10.71
CA LEU A 114 6.77 -10.52 10.33
C LEU A 114 6.64 -10.22 8.84
N ASN A 115 6.10 -11.16 8.07
CA ASN A 115 5.58 -10.88 6.74
C ASN A 115 4.12 -10.41 6.89
N ALA A 116 3.82 -9.19 6.50
CA ALA A 116 2.51 -8.60 6.71
C ALA A 116 1.38 -9.33 5.97
N LEU A 117 1.66 -9.90 4.78
CA LEU A 117 0.66 -10.59 3.96
C LEU A 117 0.61 -12.12 4.23
N LYS A 118 1.65 -12.67 4.88
CA LYS A 118 1.72 -14.07 5.35
C LYS A 118 1.85 -14.08 6.87
N TRP A 119 0.85 -13.58 7.54
CA TRP A 119 0.87 -13.22 8.96
C TRP A 119 1.34 -14.39 9.87
N ASP A 120 2.23 -14.08 10.80
CA ASP A 120 2.66 -15.02 11.83
C ASP A 120 1.62 -15.06 12.95
N GLU A 121 0.98 -16.21 13.18
CA GLU A 121 -0.08 -16.42 14.19
C GLU A 121 0.38 -16.09 15.63
N ARG A 122 1.69 -16.06 15.89
CA ARG A 122 2.26 -15.65 17.19
C ARG A 122 2.24 -14.14 17.42
N VAL A 123 1.87 -13.37 16.41
CA VAL A 123 1.77 -11.90 16.47
C VAL A 123 0.30 -11.52 16.47
N ASP A 124 -0.20 -11.00 17.58
CA ASP A 124 -1.57 -10.49 17.65
C ASP A 124 -1.71 -9.26 16.71
N PRO A 125 -2.59 -9.30 15.71
CA PRO A 125 -2.72 -8.23 14.73
C PRO A 125 -3.23 -6.91 15.31
N VAL A 126 -4.10 -6.95 16.33
CA VAL A 126 -4.63 -5.74 16.96
C VAL A 126 -3.58 -5.11 17.87
N MET A 127 -2.78 -5.93 18.55
CA MET A 127 -1.66 -5.43 19.36
C MET A 127 -0.48 -4.96 18.49
N TRP A 128 -0.35 -5.51 17.27
CA TRP A 128 0.64 -5.04 16.31
C TRP A 128 0.25 -3.68 15.73
N GLN A 129 -0.98 -3.50 15.31
CA GLN A 129 -1.52 -2.24 14.81
C GLN A 129 -2.62 -1.75 15.77
N LYS A 130 -2.27 -0.87 16.70
CA LYS A 130 -3.12 -0.44 17.83
C LYS A 130 -4.08 0.71 17.47
N VAL A 131 -3.83 1.42 16.36
CA VAL A 131 -4.66 2.56 15.96
C VAL A 131 -6.06 2.06 15.56
N PRO A 132 -7.14 2.58 16.14
CA PRO A 132 -8.49 2.25 15.68
C PRO A 132 -8.65 2.59 14.20
N THR A 133 -9.23 1.67 13.43
CA THR A 133 -9.48 1.92 12.01
C THR A 133 -10.60 2.94 11.80
N LEU A 134 -10.60 3.59 10.66
CA LEU A 134 -11.73 4.43 10.24
C LEU A 134 -13.01 3.60 10.07
N PHE A 135 -12.88 2.31 9.73
CA PHE A 135 -14.01 1.40 9.60
C PHE A 135 -14.68 1.14 10.96
N GLU A 136 -13.88 0.87 12.01
CA GLU A 136 -14.41 0.75 13.38
C GLU A 136 -15.14 2.03 13.81
N ARG A 137 -14.52 3.19 13.57
CA ARG A 137 -15.08 4.50 13.92
C ARG A 137 -16.39 4.78 13.16
N ALA A 138 -16.44 4.44 11.88
CA ALA A 138 -17.65 4.60 11.06
C ALA A 138 -18.80 3.72 11.54
N VAL A 139 -18.52 2.47 11.89
CA VAL A 139 -19.53 1.55 12.46
C VAL A 139 -20.10 2.11 13.78
N LEU A 140 -19.26 2.67 14.65
CA LEU A 140 -19.69 3.29 15.90
C LEU A 140 -20.60 4.51 15.68
N THR A 141 -20.53 5.17 14.54
CA THR A 141 -21.40 6.29 14.16
C THR A 141 -22.63 5.87 13.35
N GLY A 142 -22.86 4.56 13.19
CA GLY A 142 -24.04 4.02 12.52
C GLY A 142 -23.89 3.84 11.00
N VAL A 143 -22.69 4.02 10.43
CA VAL A 143 -22.43 3.74 9.02
C VAL A 143 -22.34 2.23 8.81
N SER A 144 -23.06 1.70 7.82
CA SER A 144 -22.89 0.30 7.39
C SER A 144 -21.61 0.16 6.58
N VAL A 145 -20.57 -0.45 7.17
CA VAL A 145 -19.26 -0.63 6.53
C VAL A 145 -19.09 -2.07 6.07
N THR A 146 -18.83 -2.27 4.78
CA THR A 146 -18.62 -3.60 4.20
C THR A 146 -17.29 -3.64 3.45
N HIS A 147 -16.52 -4.72 3.67
CA HIS A 147 -15.30 -5.03 2.93
C HIS A 147 -15.58 -6.20 1.99
N VAL A 148 -15.62 -5.94 0.69
CA VAL A 148 -15.83 -6.96 -0.36
C VAL A 148 -14.49 -7.29 -1.01
N ALA A 149 -13.99 -8.50 -0.82
CA ALA A 149 -12.74 -8.95 -1.44
C ALA A 149 -12.69 -10.50 -1.53
N ALA A 150 -11.60 -11.04 -2.08
CA ALA A 150 -11.43 -12.49 -2.21
C ALA A 150 -11.57 -13.23 -0.87
N LYS A 151 -12.27 -14.38 -0.88
CA LYS A 151 -12.53 -15.21 0.32
C LYS A 151 -11.26 -15.54 1.12
N ARG A 152 -10.13 -15.70 0.45
CA ARG A 152 -8.84 -16.03 1.08
C ARG A 152 -8.31 -14.98 2.06
N TYR A 153 -8.78 -13.73 2.02
CA TYR A 153 -8.34 -12.66 2.92
C TYR A 153 -9.24 -12.51 4.15
N GLU A 154 -10.39 -13.21 4.18
CA GLU A 154 -11.31 -13.18 5.31
C GLU A 154 -10.62 -13.66 6.58
N GLY A 155 -10.64 -12.81 7.62
CA GLY A 155 -10.05 -13.14 8.91
C GLY A 155 -8.51 -13.25 8.91
N SER A 156 -7.81 -12.91 7.82
CA SER A 156 -6.35 -12.89 7.83
C SER A 156 -5.81 -11.90 8.87
N GLY A 157 -4.62 -12.16 9.43
CA GLY A 157 -4.01 -11.27 10.40
C GLY A 157 -3.82 -9.86 9.85
N PHE A 158 -3.50 -9.72 8.55
CA PHE A 158 -3.42 -8.42 7.90
C PHE A 158 -4.77 -7.69 7.86
N THR A 159 -5.84 -8.38 7.46
CA THR A 159 -7.19 -7.78 7.45
C THR A 159 -7.61 -7.34 8.86
N GLN A 160 -7.29 -8.15 9.89
CA GLN A 160 -7.54 -7.79 11.28
C GLN A 160 -6.68 -6.61 11.76
N ALA A 161 -5.44 -6.50 11.32
CA ALA A 161 -4.57 -5.38 11.67
C ALA A 161 -5.03 -4.08 11.00
N ALA A 162 -5.21 -4.09 9.68
CA ALA A 162 -5.32 -2.88 8.86
C ALA A 162 -6.76 -2.44 8.56
N LEU A 163 -7.73 -3.38 8.47
CA LEU A 163 -9.06 -3.16 7.89
C LEU A 163 -10.20 -3.68 8.78
N ARG A 164 -9.94 -3.91 10.08
CA ARG A 164 -10.96 -4.38 11.03
C ARG A 164 -12.10 -3.38 11.19
N GLY A 165 -13.25 -3.87 11.65
CA GLY A 165 -14.47 -3.08 11.85
C GLY A 165 -15.49 -3.23 10.73
N ALA A 166 -15.08 -3.49 9.50
CA ALA A 166 -16.00 -3.76 8.40
C ALA A 166 -16.58 -5.18 8.48
N LYS A 167 -17.85 -5.34 8.04
CA LYS A 167 -18.38 -6.65 7.72
C LYS A 167 -17.68 -7.19 6.48
N TYR A 168 -16.95 -8.30 6.64
CA TYR A 168 -16.31 -8.92 5.48
C TYR A 168 -17.32 -9.72 4.67
N VAL A 169 -17.26 -9.57 3.34
CA VAL A 169 -18.04 -10.36 2.39
C VAL A 169 -17.07 -10.96 1.37
N GLY A 170 -16.74 -12.23 1.56
CA GLY A 170 -15.86 -12.97 0.66
C GLY A 170 -16.54 -13.26 -0.67
N ALA A 171 -15.96 -12.76 -1.77
CA ALA A 171 -16.46 -12.97 -3.13
C ALA A 171 -15.29 -13.28 -4.08
N ASN A 172 -15.46 -14.28 -4.93
CA ASN A 172 -14.48 -14.64 -5.94
C ASN A 172 -15.10 -14.45 -7.33
N GLY A 173 -14.44 -13.65 -8.15
CA GLY A 173 -14.92 -13.31 -9.50
C GLY A 173 -15.84 -12.09 -9.53
N ILE A 174 -15.96 -11.53 -10.72
CA ILE A 174 -16.60 -10.23 -10.98
C ILE A 174 -18.07 -10.23 -10.52
N GLU A 175 -18.85 -11.21 -10.91
CA GLU A 175 -20.30 -11.24 -10.65
C GLU A 175 -20.64 -11.33 -9.16
N GLU A 176 -19.91 -12.17 -8.39
CA GLU A 176 -20.11 -12.27 -6.95
C GLU A 176 -19.75 -10.95 -6.25
N MET A 177 -18.65 -10.30 -6.67
CA MET A 177 -18.22 -9.02 -6.10
C MET A 177 -19.21 -7.89 -6.42
N VAL A 178 -19.66 -7.77 -7.66
CA VAL A 178 -20.65 -6.75 -8.08
C VAL A 178 -21.95 -6.91 -7.29
N THR A 179 -22.45 -8.15 -7.15
CA THR A 179 -23.67 -8.46 -6.37
C THR A 179 -23.48 -8.09 -4.89
N ALA A 180 -22.33 -8.41 -4.30
CA ALA A 180 -22.05 -8.11 -2.90
C ALA A 180 -21.96 -6.59 -2.66
N ILE A 181 -21.29 -5.86 -3.54
CA ILE A 181 -21.15 -4.39 -3.49
C ILE A 181 -22.52 -3.73 -3.59
N SER A 182 -23.30 -4.08 -4.63
CA SER A 182 -24.62 -3.52 -4.85
C SER A 182 -25.56 -3.76 -3.66
N SER A 183 -25.56 -4.98 -3.12
CA SER A 183 -26.37 -5.35 -1.95
C SER A 183 -25.96 -4.58 -0.68
N ALA A 184 -24.67 -4.40 -0.45
CA ALA A 184 -24.16 -3.66 0.71
C ALA A 184 -24.51 -2.17 0.66
N LEU A 185 -24.60 -1.58 -0.53
CA LEU A 185 -24.92 -0.17 -0.75
C LEU A 185 -26.42 0.16 -0.68
N VAL A 186 -27.29 -0.82 -0.46
CA VAL A 186 -28.73 -0.57 -0.21
C VAL A 186 -28.92 0.20 1.12
N ALA A 187 -28.11 -0.13 2.14
CA ALA A 187 -28.14 0.55 3.42
C ALA A 187 -27.74 2.04 3.30
N GLN A 188 -28.18 2.86 4.25
CA GLN A 188 -27.84 4.28 4.37
C GLN A 188 -27.70 4.70 5.84
N PRO A 189 -26.62 5.41 6.24
CA PRO A 189 -25.43 5.63 5.45
C PRO A 189 -24.64 4.34 5.26
N SER A 190 -23.90 4.23 4.14
CA SER A 190 -23.08 3.05 3.84
C SER A 190 -21.75 3.40 3.19
N PHE A 191 -20.75 2.59 3.50
CA PHE A 191 -19.43 2.59 2.87
C PHE A 191 -19.06 1.17 2.45
N VAL A 192 -18.67 0.99 1.21
CA VAL A 192 -18.12 -0.27 0.71
C VAL A 192 -16.68 -0.05 0.28
N TYR A 193 -15.78 -0.84 0.84
CA TYR A 193 -14.41 -0.98 0.38
C TYR A 193 -14.28 -2.28 -0.41
N THR A 194 -13.68 -2.23 -1.58
CA THR A 194 -13.36 -3.42 -2.36
C THR A 194 -11.92 -3.37 -2.87
N TYR A 195 -11.28 -4.55 -2.92
CA TYR A 195 -9.87 -4.69 -3.25
C TYR A 195 -9.66 -5.75 -4.33
N LEU A 196 -8.90 -5.39 -5.36
CA LEU A 196 -8.55 -6.21 -6.52
C LEU A 196 -7.04 -6.27 -6.68
N ASN A 197 -6.45 -7.47 -6.63
CA ASN A 197 -5.00 -7.67 -6.75
C ASN A 197 -4.53 -8.29 -8.07
N THR A 198 -5.42 -8.47 -9.04
CA THR A 198 -5.09 -9.17 -10.29
C THR A 198 -4.06 -8.42 -11.13
N LEU A 199 -4.12 -7.07 -11.11
CA LEU A 199 -3.21 -6.23 -11.88
C LEU A 199 -1.78 -6.27 -11.34
N ASP A 200 -1.64 -6.12 -10.01
CA ASP A 200 -0.37 -6.24 -9.31
C ASP A 200 0.28 -7.62 -9.54
N SER A 201 -0.50 -8.69 -9.38
CA SER A 201 -0.03 -10.05 -9.63
C SER A 201 0.47 -10.26 -11.07
N ALA A 202 -0.21 -9.68 -12.06
CA ALA A 202 0.22 -9.71 -13.45
C ALA A 202 1.47 -8.86 -13.67
N GLY A 203 1.56 -7.71 -13.02
CA GLY A 203 2.73 -6.84 -13.04
C GLY A 203 3.98 -7.53 -12.47
N HIS A 204 3.86 -8.17 -11.32
CA HIS A 204 4.95 -8.94 -10.73
C HIS A 204 5.42 -10.08 -11.65
N SER A 205 4.50 -10.84 -12.23
CA SER A 205 4.86 -12.02 -13.02
C SER A 205 5.37 -11.71 -14.43
N ASP A 206 4.77 -10.72 -15.11
CA ASP A 206 4.99 -10.49 -16.55
C ASP A 206 5.37 -9.05 -16.88
N GLY A 207 5.26 -8.14 -15.93
CA GLY A 207 5.57 -6.71 -16.06
C GLY A 207 4.38 -5.86 -16.49
N VAL A 208 4.43 -4.59 -16.12
CA VAL A 208 3.45 -3.57 -16.51
C VAL A 208 3.48 -3.39 -18.03
N GLY A 209 2.32 -3.44 -18.65
CA GLY A 209 2.14 -3.32 -20.10
C GLY A 209 2.29 -4.62 -20.88
N SER A 210 2.52 -5.77 -20.24
CA SER A 210 2.49 -7.08 -20.89
C SER A 210 1.07 -7.48 -21.29
N ASP A 211 0.92 -8.43 -22.20
CA ASP A 211 -0.40 -8.94 -22.64
C ASP A 211 -1.23 -9.44 -21.46
N LYS A 212 -0.60 -10.09 -20.48
CA LYS A 212 -1.28 -10.60 -19.29
C LYS A 212 -1.73 -9.45 -18.38
N TRP A 213 -0.90 -8.43 -18.23
CA TRP A 213 -1.23 -7.24 -17.47
C TRP A 213 -2.37 -6.44 -18.13
N LEU A 214 -2.34 -6.28 -19.46
CA LEU A 214 -3.42 -5.65 -20.23
C LEU A 214 -4.73 -6.45 -20.14
N THR A 215 -4.64 -7.79 -20.14
CA THR A 215 -5.82 -8.66 -19.90
C THR A 215 -6.40 -8.43 -18.50
N ALA A 216 -5.56 -8.30 -17.48
CA ALA A 216 -6.01 -7.97 -16.12
C ALA A 216 -6.67 -6.58 -16.05
N LEU A 217 -6.11 -5.58 -16.75
CA LEU A 217 -6.69 -4.23 -16.82
C LEU A 217 -8.06 -4.24 -17.54
N ALA A 218 -8.22 -5.07 -18.60
CA ALA A 218 -9.50 -5.27 -19.25
C ALA A 218 -10.58 -5.84 -18.30
N GLN A 219 -10.22 -6.82 -17.48
CA GLN A 219 -11.12 -7.39 -16.47
C GLN A 219 -11.51 -6.37 -15.40
N ILE A 220 -10.57 -5.52 -15.00
CA ILE A 220 -10.84 -4.41 -14.07
C ILE A 220 -11.77 -3.38 -14.70
N SER A 221 -11.56 -3.04 -15.96
CA SER A 221 -12.45 -2.16 -16.73
C SER A 221 -13.89 -2.69 -16.78
N GLU A 222 -14.06 -3.99 -17.08
CA GLU A 222 -15.34 -4.67 -17.03
C GLU A 222 -15.98 -4.62 -15.63
N PHE A 223 -15.18 -4.89 -14.59
CA PHE A 223 -15.65 -4.84 -13.21
C PHE A 223 -16.16 -3.45 -12.82
N ILE A 224 -15.41 -2.39 -13.12
CA ILE A 224 -15.82 -1.00 -12.81
C ILE A 224 -17.13 -0.67 -13.54
N THR A 225 -17.26 -1.03 -14.81
CA THR A 225 -18.47 -0.81 -15.61
C THR A 225 -19.67 -1.50 -14.96
N LYS A 226 -19.56 -2.78 -14.61
CA LYS A 226 -20.64 -3.54 -13.96
C LYS A 226 -21.01 -2.98 -12.59
N VAL A 227 -20.03 -2.55 -11.78
CA VAL A 227 -20.32 -1.89 -10.50
C VAL A 227 -21.10 -0.61 -10.72
N LYS A 228 -20.65 0.26 -11.64
CA LYS A 228 -21.31 1.52 -11.97
C LYS A 228 -22.77 1.32 -12.38
N GLU A 229 -23.06 0.28 -13.17
CA GLU A 229 -24.40 -0.04 -13.65
C GLU A 229 -25.31 -0.67 -12.58
N SER A 230 -24.72 -1.34 -11.58
CA SER A 230 -25.47 -2.17 -10.63
C SER A 230 -25.75 -1.51 -9.28
N VAL A 231 -25.02 -0.46 -8.91
CA VAL A 231 -25.18 0.18 -7.59
C VAL A 231 -26.41 1.10 -7.55
N PRO A 232 -27.01 1.32 -6.37
CA PRO A 232 -28.13 2.23 -6.21
C PRO A 232 -27.80 3.66 -6.67
N THR A 233 -28.76 4.34 -7.28
CA THR A 233 -28.65 5.74 -7.71
C THR A 233 -28.19 6.64 -6.55
N GLY A 234 -27.28 7.57 -6.84
CA GLY A 234 -26.67 8.47 -5.84
C GLY A 234 -25.50 7.85 -5.08
N THR A 235 -25.01 6.68 -5.48
CA THR A 235 -23.74 6.15 -4.99
C THR A 235 -22.57 6.92 -5.62
N ARG A 236 -21.61 7.35 -4.83
CA ARG A 236 -20.30 7.81 -5.34
C ARG A 236 -19.33 6.64 -5.36
N ILE A 237 -18.68 6.43 -6.50
CA ILE A 237 -17.69 5.38 -6.65
C ILE A 237 -16.33 6.03 -6.88
N TRP A 238 -15.43 5.85 -5.92
CA TRP A 238 -14.04 6.24 -5.97
C TRP A 238 -13.21 5.09 -6.47
N ILE A 239 -12.28 5.34 -7.38
CA ILE A 239 -11.31 4.37 -7.84
C ILE A 239 -9.91 4.93 -7.58
N THR A 240 -9.06 4.13 -6.94
CA THR A 240 -7.66 4.48 -6.66
C THR A 240 -6.79 3.22 -6.61
N SER A 241 -5.52 3.41 -6.28
CA SER A 241 -4.55 2.34 -6.06
C SER A 241 -3.86 2.52 -4.71
N ASP A 242 -3.09 1.53 -4.33
CA ASP A 242 -2.21 1.56 -3.16
C ASP A 242 -0.77 1.95 -3.51
N HIS A 243 -0.31 1.66 -4.72
CA HIS A 243 1.00 2.06 -5.28
C HIS A 243 1.01 1.90 -6.80
N GLY A 244 2.11 2.35 -7.41
CA GLY A 244 2.44 2.01 -8.78
C GLY A 244 3.41 0.83 -8.85
N MET A 245 3.98 0.57 -10.04
CA MET A 245 4.89 -0.56 -10.26
C MET A 245 5.94 -0.22 -11.30
N VAL A 246 7.19 -0.62 -11.04
CA VAL A 246 8.35 -0.41 -11.91
C VAL A 246 8.78 -1.75 -12.50
N ASN A 247 8.89 -1.86 -13.81
CA ASN A 247 9.56 -2.99 -14.45
C ASN A 247 11.06 -2.89 -14.20
N SER A 248 11.60 -3.76 -13.37
CA SER A 248 13.00 -3.70 -12.92
C SER A 248 13.91 -4.45 -13.88
N THR A 249 15.02 -3.81 -14.29
CA THR A 249 16.03 -4.40 -15.19
C THR A 249 17.41 -4.51 -14.54
N LYS A 250 17.62 -3.83 -13.41
CA LYS A 250 18.88 -3.83 -12.64
C LYS A 250 18.69 -4.48 -11.29
N GLN A 251 19.65 -5.30 -10.90
CA GLN A 251 19.61 -6.00 -9.60
C GLN A 251 20.96 -5.99 -8.91
N ILE A 252 20.95 -5.88 -7.60
CA ILE A 252 22.10 -6.10 -6.72
C ILE A 252 21.69 -7.20 -5.74
N ILE A 253 22.38 -8.33 -5.78
CA ILE A 253 22.20 -9.42 -4.80
C ILE A 253 23.17 -9.15 -3.65
N LEU A 254 22.64 -9.01 -2.45
CA LEU A 254 23.43 -8.74 -1.26
C LEU A 254 24.37 -9.93 -0.99
N GLY A 255 25.66 -9.64 -0.78
CA GLY A 255 26.71 -10.65 -0.56
C GLY A 255 27.21 -11.35 -1.83
N GLN A 256 26.65 -11.06 -3.01
CA GLN A 256 27.18 -11.52 -4.28
C GLN A 256 28.03 -10.43 -4.91
N ASP A 257 29.32 -10.67 -5.06
CA ASP A 257 30.31 -9.71 -5.60
C ASP A 257 30.37 -8.38 -4.83
N ASN A 258 29.92 -8.40 -3.57
CA ASN A 258 29.96 -7.27 -2.64
C ASN A 258 29.98 -7.76 -1.18
N ASP A 259 30.42 -6.90 -0.26
CA ASP A 259 30.53 -7.17 1.17
C ASP A 259 29.42 -6.46 1.99
N LEU A 260 28.28 -6.18 1.38
CA LEU A 260 27.16 -5.48 2.01
C LEU A 260 26.47 -6.26 3.14
N LEU A 261 26.75 -7.57 3.26
CA LEU A 261 26.26 -8.39 4.37
C LEU A 261 27.15 -8.35 5.62
N GLU A 262 28.32 -7.71 5.56
CA GLU A 262 29.16 -7.57 6.73
C GLU A 262 28.43 -6.74 7.81
N ASN A 263 28.41 -7.25 9.04
CA ASN A 263 27.68 -6.71 10.17
C ASN A 263 26.14 -6.65 10.02
N VAL A 264 25.56 -7.24 8.97
CA VAL A 264 24.10 -7.34 8.81
C VAL A 264 23.59 -8.53 9.62
N LEU A 265 22.65 -8.27 10.51
CA LEU A 265 21.98 -9.26 11.34
C LEU A 265 20.74 -9.83 10.64
N LEU A 266 19.96 -8.97 9.94
CA LEU A 266 18.69 -9.34 9.36
C LEU A 266 18.34 -8.39 8.22
N ILE A 267 17.68 -8.92 7.17
CA ILE A 267 17.21 -8.15 6.01
C ILE A 267 15.69 -8.20 6.00
N GLY A 268 15.04 -7.05 6.08
CA GLY A 268 13.59 -6.88 5.94
C GLY A 268 13.23 -5.98 4.76
N GLY A 269 11.97 -5.60 4.69
CA GLY A 269 11.41 -4.78 3.61
C GLY A 269 11.09 -5.58 2.34
N GLU A 270 11.17 -4.92 1.23
CA GLU A 270 10.95 -5.43 -0.13
C GLU A 270 12.11 -4.99 -1.06
N PRO A 271 12.22 -5.54 -2.28
CA PRO A 271 13.37 -5.29 -3.16
C PRO A 271 13.68 -3.83 -3.49
N ARG A 272 12.69 -2.94 -3.43
CA ARG A 272 12.89 -1.50 -3.67
C ARG A 272 13.01 -0.65 -2.40
N ALA A 273 12.76 -1.26 -1.21
CA ALA A 273 12.84 -0.59 0.09
C ALA A 273 13.29 -1.57 1.17
N ARG A 274 14.58 -1.62 1.46
CA ARG A 274 15.14 -2.54 2.45
C ARG A 274 15.23 -1.92 3.83
N HIS A 275 14.82 -2.69 4.83
CA HIS A 275 15.12 -2.49 6.24
C HIS A 275 16.30 -3.39 6.60
N ILE A 276 17.45 -2.81 6.91
CA ILE A 276 18.66 -3.54 7.29
C ILE A 276 18.88 -3.39 8.80
N TYR A 277 18.90 -4.52 9.48
CA TYR A 277 19.17 -4.58 10.91
C TYR A 277 20.63 -4.96 11.09
N ILE A 278 21.36 -4.20 11.93
CA ILE A 278 22.80 -4.22 12.00
C ILE A 278 23.23 -4.71 13.39
N ASN A 279 24.36 -5.41 13.48
CA ASN A 279 24.96 -5.82 14.72
C ASN A 279 25.30 -4.59 15.59
N GLU A 280 25.13 -4.72 16.90
CA GLU A 280 25.37 -3.63 17.83
C GLU A 280 26.78 -3.04 17.68
N GLY A 281 26.87 -1.72 17.61
CA GLY A 281 28.13 -0.99 17.48
C GLY A 281 28.68 -0.83 16.06
N ALA A 282 28.07 -1.50 15.04
CA ALA A 282 28.56 -1.44 13.65
C ALA A 282 27.77 -0.48 12.74
N GLN A 283 26.83 0.30 13.28
CA GLN A 283 25.86 1.07 12.47
C GLN A 283 26.55 2.10 11.56
N GLU A 284 27.47 2.91 12.07
CA GLU A 284 28.11 3.97 11.29
C GLU A 284 28.94 3.40 10.13
N GLU A 285 29.73 2.36 10.41
CA GLU A 285 30.57 1.70 9.40
C GLU A 285 29.71 1.06 8.30
N THR A 286 28.67 0.34 8.69
CA THR A 286 27.78 -0.34 7.74
C THR A 286 27.03 0.68 6.87
N VAL A 287 26.50 1.77 7.44
CA VAL A 287 25.87 2.84 6.67
C VAL A 287 26.85 3.48 5.68
N ALA A 288 28.08 3.76 6.09
CA ALA A 288 29.10 4.32 5.21
C ALA A 288 29.46 3.38 4.06
N LYS A 289 29.63 2.08 4.34
CA LYS A 289 29.88 1.03 3.33
C LYS A 289 28.76 0.95 2.31
N TRP A 290 27.50 0.88 2.76
CA TRP A 290 26.32 0.84 1.89
C TRP A 290 26.23 2.08 1.01
N ARG A 291 26.45 3.28 1.55
CA ARG A 291 26.49 4.54 0.79
C ARG A 291 27.57 4.54 -0.27
N GLN A 292 28.78 4.09 0.09
CA GLN A 292 29.89 4.04 -0.84
C GLN A 292 29.61 3.08 -2.00
N PHE A 293 29.04 1.89 -1.73
CA PHE A 293 28.79 0.88 -2.74
C PHE A 293 27.61 1.27 -3.66
N LEU A 294 26.50 1.69 -3.08
CA LEU A 294 25.27 1.98 -3.84
C LEU A 294 25.33 3.34 -4.56
N GLY A 295 26.09 4.30 -4.05
CA GLY A 295 26.25 5.63 -4.65
C GLY A 295 24.89 6.26 -5.00
N ASN A 296 24.69 6.59 -6.27
CA ASN A 296 23.45 7.17 -6.77
C ASN A 296 22.37 6.14 -7.14
N SER A 297 22.68 4.84 -7.08
CA SER A 297 21.73 3.79 -7.43
C SER A 297 20.65 3.57 -6.36
N ALA A 298 20.93 3.98 -5.12
CA ALA A 298 19.95 3.94 -4.04
C ALA A 298 20.20 5.06 -3.03
N LYS A 299 19.14 5.54 -2.40
CA LYS A 299 19.23 6.43 -1.22
C LYS A 299 19.43 5.56 0.02
N VAL A 300 20.49 5.81 0.79
CA VAL A 300 20.81 5.09 2.01
C VAL A 300 20.71 6.05 3.20
N LEU A 301 19.83 5.74 4.14
CA LEU A 301 19.56 6.51 5.34
C LEU A 301 19.81 5.65 6.58
N SER A 302 20.45 6.21 7.59
CA SER A 302 20.34 5.65 8.93
C SER A 302 18.91 5.81 9.45
N LYS A 303 18.54 5.04 10.46
CA LYS A 303 17.23 5.13 11.11
C LYS A 303 16.92 6.55 11.58
N SER A 304 17.90 7.23 12.19
CA SER A 304 17.73 8.60 12.67
C SER A 304 17.51 9.60 11.53
N GLU A 305 18.21 9.46 10.43
CA GLU A 305 18.00 10.30 9.23
C GLU A 305 16.64 10.03 8.59
N ALA A 306 16.22 8.76 8.48
CA ALA A 306 14.93 8.41 7.93
C ALA A 306 13.75 9.01 8.73
N ILE A 307 13.89 9.04 10.06
CA ILE A 307 12.93 9.70 10.96
C ILE A 307 12.99 11.23 10.78
N ALA A 308 14.19 11.82 10.80
CA ALA A 308 14.37 13.27 10.64
C ALA A 308 13.89 13.81 9.29
N ASP A 309 14.07 13.03 8.21
CA ASP A 309 13.54 13.33 6.88
C ASP A 309 12.01 13.17 6.80
N GLY A 310 11.34 12.67 7.84
CA GLY A 310 9.91 12.41 7.86
C GLY A 310 9.48 11.32 6.89
N LEU A 311 10.34 10.35 6.60
CA LEU A 311 10.10 9.32 5.57
C LEU A 311 8.82 8.52 5.85
N PHE A 312 8.51 8.26 7.14
CA PHE A 312 7.31 7.55 7.59
C PHE A 312 6.22 8.49 8.14
N GLY A 313 6.35 9.78 7.90
CA GLY A 313 5.50 10.84 8.45
C GLY A 313 6.19 11.64 9.56
N PRO A 314 5.55 12.76 10.00
CA PRO A 314 6.14 13.66 10.98
C PRO A 314 6.18 13.09 12.41
N VAL A 315 5.40 12.03 12.67
CA VAL A 315 5.33 11.36 13.97
C VAL A 315 5.66 9.88 13.76
N VAL A 316 6.60 9.38 14.56
CA VAL A 316 6.99 7.98 14.60
C VAL A 316 6.80 7.47 16.02
N SER A 317 5.89 6.51 16.18
CA SER A 317 5.63 5.88 17.47
C SER A 317 6.83 5.02 17.93
N GLU A 318 6.93 4.76 19.23
CA GLU A 318 7.95 3.87 19.77
C GLU A 318 7.87 2.48 19.13
N ASP A 319 6.67 1.89 19.04
CA ASP A 319 6.43 0.61 18.38
C ASP A 319 6.94 0.61 16.92
N ALA A 320 6.67 1.65 16.15
CA ALA A 320 7.16 1.79 14.79
C ALA A 320 8.69 1.90 14.76
N SER A 321 9.28 2.71 15.63
CA SER A 321 10.73 2.87 15.73
C SER A 321 11.45 1.57 16.08
N GLU A 322 10.89 0.73 16.97
CA GLU A 322 11.47 -0.58 17.33
C GLU A 322 11.46 -1.57 16.15
N ARG A 323 10.53 -1.42 15.21
CA ARG A 323 10.41 -2.29 14.02
C ARG A 323 11.30 -1.86 12.86
N MET A 324 11.70 -0.59 12.81
CA MET A 324 12.56 -0.06 11.73
C MET A 324 13.92 -0.76 11.70
N GLY A 325 14.47 -0.89 10.49
CA GLY A 325 15.89 -1.21 10.30
C GLY A 325 16.79 -0.09 10.80
N ASP A 326 18.01 -0.43 11.19
CA ASP A 326 19.05 0.52 11.56
C ASP A 326 19.50 1.35 10.35
N LEU A 327 19.35 0.79 9.15
CA LEU A 327 19.56 1.40 7.85
C LEU A 327 18.35 1.13 6.96
N ILE A 328 17.95 2.16 6.20
CA ILE A 328 16.94 2.07 5.15
C ILE A 328 17.61 2.32 3.81
N ALA A 329 17.52 1.35 2.90
CA ALA A 329 18.02 1.49 1.53
C ALA A 329 16.85 1.53 0.54
N ILE A 330 16.75 2.62 -0.21
CA ILE A 330 15.65 2.90 -1.14
C ILE A 330 16.23 2.90 -2.55
N ALA A 331 15.82 1.94 -3.36
CA ALA A 331 16.29 1.82 -4.74
C ALA A 331 15.79 2.97 -5.62
N ASN A 332 16.68 3.52 -6.43
CA ASN A 332 16.35 4.51 -7.45
C ASN A 332 16.05 3.83 -8.79
N ASP A 333 15.45 4.56 -9.71
CA ASP A 333 15.14 4.14 -11.07
C ASP A 333 14.48 2.73 -11.12
N ASP A 334 15.08 1.80 -11.86
CA ASP A 334 14.61 0.42 -12.08
C ASP A 334 15.43 -0.62 -11.30
N LEU A 335 16.19 -0.20 -10.29
CA LEU A 335 16.99 -1.08 -9.44
C LEU A 335 16.12 -1.85 -8.43
N ILE A 336 16.53 -3.09 -8.18
CA ILE A 336 16.11 -3.88 -7.00
C ILE A 336 17.33 -4.36 -6.22
N ILE A 337 17.18 -4.44 -4.89
CA ILE A 337 18.18 -4.93 -3.95
C ILE A 337 17.65 -6.25 -3.40
N ILE A 338 18.28 -7.35 -3.74
CA ILE A 338 17.79 -8.70 -3.50
C ILE A 338 18.38 -9.27 -2.21
N ASP A 339 17.50 -9.83 -1.37
CA ASP A 339 17.89 -10.65 -0.22
C ASP A 339 18.42 -12.00 -0.70
N PRO A 340 19.65 -12.41 -0.35
CA PRO A 340 20.23 -13.68 -0.77
C PRO A 340 19.43 -14.91 -0.34
N ALA A 341 18.65 -14.81 0.74
CA ALA A 341 17.75 -15.89 1.16
C ALA A 341 16.51 -16.03 0.27
N ARG A 342 16.21 -15.02 -0.58
CA ARG A 342 15.00 -14.94 -1.40
C ARG A 342 15.28 -14.72 -2.89
N VAL A 343 16.50 -14.97 -3.34
CA VAL A 343 16.93 -14.73 -4.73
C VAL A 343 15.94 -15.31 -5.74
N LYS A 344 15.54 -16.58 -5.57
CA LYS A 344 14.63 -17.24 -6.51
C LYS A 344 13.28 -16.54 -6.62
N GLU A 345 12.71 -16.10 -5.51
CA GLU A 345 11.42 -15.42 -5.46
C GLU A 345 11.55 -14.02 -6.06
N GLU A 346 12.49 -13.23 -5.56
CA GLU A 346 12.62 -11.81 -5.90
C GLU A 346 13.16 -11.57 -7.32
N SER A 347 14.09 -12.42 -7.82
CA SER A 347 14.60 -12.32 -9.20
C SER A 347 13.65 -12.87 -10.26
N SER A 348 12.62 -13.64 -9.88
CA SER A 348 11.64 -14.15 -10.85
C SER A 348 10.55 -13.15 -11.20
N MET A 349 10.41 -12.09 -10.42
CA MET A 349 9.45 -11.02 -10.68
C MET A 349 10.03 -10.02 -11.69
N VAL A 350 9.16 -9.48 -12.57
CA VAL A 350 9.48 -8.44 -13.54
C VAL A 350 9.17 -7.06 -12.96
N GLY A 351 7.96 -6.89 -12.44
CA GLY A 351 7.53 -5.66 -11.79
C GLY A 351 7.80 -5.68 -10.30
N HIS A 352 8.23 -4.53 -9.76
CA HIS A 352 8.47 -4.32 -8.34
C HIS A 352 7.97 -2.94 -7.91
N HIS A 353 7.66 -2.81 -6.63
CA HIS A 353 7.23 -1.57 -5.99
C HIS A 353 7.92 -1.43 -4.62
N GLY A 354 7.65 -0.36 -3.88
CA GLY A 354 8.23 -0.12 -2.54
C GLY A 354 9.07 1.15 -2.48
N GLY A 355 9.53 1.66 -3.63
CA GLY A 355 10.41 2.82 -3.71
C GLY A 355 9.70 4.16 -3.53
N VAL A 356 10.37 5.22 -4.00
CA VAL A 356 9.90 6.62 -3.89
C VAL A 356 9.94 7.37 -5.22
N THR A 357 10.10 6.67 -6.34
CA THR A 357 10.01 7.31 -7.67
C THR A 357 8.56 7.71 -7.95
N ASP A 358 8.34 8.63 -8.87
CA ASP A 358 7.00 9.05 -9.25
C ASP A 358 6.13 7.86 -9.69
N ILE A 359 6.75 6.89 -10.39
CA ILE A 359 6.08 5.65 -10.80
C ILE A 359 5.65 4.80 -9.59
N ASP A 360 6.47 4.75 -8.53
CA ASP A 360 6.14 4.01 -7.32
C ASP A 360 4.98 4.65 -6.53
N VAL A 361 4.95 6.00 -6.45
CA VAL A 361 4.15 6.71 -5.44
C VAL A 361 2.95 7.48 -5.97
N GLU A 362 2.94 7.87 -7.25
CA GLU A 362 1.80 8.56 -7.84
C GLU A 362 0.68 7.58 -8.19
N ILE A 363 -0.50 7.81 -7.62
CA ILE A 363 -1.68 6.98 -7.82
C ILE A 363 -2.88 7.82 -8.24
N PRO A 364 -3.77 7.31 -9.08
CA PRO A 364 -4.93 8.05 -9.55
C PRO A 364 -6.00 8.17 -8.46
N LEU A 365 -6.76 9.25 -8.48
CA LEU A 365 -8.06 9.36 -7.82
C LEU A 365 -9.12 9.67 -8.86
N LEU A 366 -9.91 8.66 -9.19
CA LEU A 366 -10.95 8.73 -10.20
C LEU A 366 -12.32 8.65 -9.54
N LEU A 367 -13.34 9.26 -10.17
CA LEU A 367 -14.72 9.32 -9.69
C LEU A 367 -15.67 9.04 -10.85
N THR A 368 -16.72 8.21 -10.60
CA THR A 368 -17.82 7.99 -11.57
C THR A 368 -18.80 9.15 -11.56
#